data_8ab2fb4731becf89a8d391195c5c721a
#
_entry.id   8ab2fb4731becf89a8d391195c5c721a
#
_cell.length_a   1.000
_cell.length_b   1.000
_cell.length_c   1.000
_cell.angle_alpha   90.00
_cell.angle_beta   90.00
_cell.angle_gamma   90.00
#
_symmetry.space_group_name_H-M   'P 1'
#
loop_
_entity.id
_entity.type
_entity.pdbx_description
1 polymer ?
#
loop_
_entity_poly.entity_id
_entity_poly.type
_entity_poly.pdbx_seq_one_letter_code
_entity_poly.pdbx_strand_id
1 'polypeptide(L)'
;FDIQSGRKPFIMFGILGSEWYKTYPLEKMAKIIDFTVEQLEADIIFNYIPSQKEEALKVFHFCTLNKKKKIHLDLYSEGLRPFLALLSQCDMLIGNEGGAVNMAKALNVPTFSLFSPSVDKETWQIFENEIENVSIHLKDLKPEIYQQHDAKFIKENTFKYFDEYPLELLLEKLKKHFEDLNVSKAK
;
A
#
# COMPACT_ATOMS: atom_id res chain seq x y z
N PHE A 1 17.29 -8.15 3.71
CA PHE A 1 16.33 -8.77 2.76
C PHE A 1 16.88 -8.59 1.35
N ASP A 2 17.49 -9.65 0.79
CA ASP A 2 17.95 -9.57 -0.60
C ASP A 2 16.85 -10.13 -1.49
N ILE A 3 16.21 -9.26 -2.26
CA ILE A 3 15.43 -9.72 -3.41
C ILE A 3 16.42 -10.44 -4.33
N GLN A 4 16.18 -11.71 -4.57
CA GLN A 4 17.09 -12.58 -5.33
C GLN A 4 17.53 -11.87 -6.60
N SER A 5 18.83 -11.57 -6.69
CA SER A 5 19.42 -10.84 -7.80
C SER A 5 19.08 -11.54 -9.12
N GLY A 6 18.38 -10.84 -10.01
CA GLY A 6 18.08 -11.29 -11.36
C GLY A 6 16.62 -11.58 -11.70
N ARG A 7 15.68 -11.56 -10.74
CA ARG A 7 14.24 -11.61 -11.05
C ARG A 7 13.57 -10.24 -10.83
N LYS A 8 12.49 -9.99 -11.54
CA LYS A 8 11.66 -8.79 -11.32
C LYS A 8 10.96 -8.89 -9.98
N PRO A 9 10.88 -7.78 -9.21
CA PRO A 9 10.11 -7.77 -7.98
C PRO A 9 8.64 -8.10 -8.22
N PHE A 10 8.05 -8.87 -7.32
CA PHE A 10 6.64 -9.23 -7.31
C PHE A 10 5.97 -8.59 -6.11
N ILE A 11 5.11 -7.60 -6.35
CA ILE A 11 4.59 -6.72 -5.31
C ILE A 11 3.08 -6.84 -5.21
N MET A 12 2.59 -7.08 -4.01
CA MET A 12 1.17 -7.05 -3.72
C MET A 12 0.73 -5.65 -3.32
N PHE A 13 -0.36 -5.17 -3.90
CA PHE A 13 -0.99 -3.91 -3.53
C PHE A 13 -2.31 -4.15 -2.79
N GLY A 14 -2.39 -3.69 -1.53
CA GLY A 14 -3.62 -3.54 -0.77
C GLY A 14 -4.35 -2.27 -1.20
N ILE A 15 -4.99 -2.33 -2.36
CA ILE A 15 -5.51 -1.16 -3.08
C ILE A 15 -6.74 -0.53 -2.41
N LEU A 16 -7.46 -1.29 -1.57
CA LEU A 16 -8.68 -0.86 -0.89
C LEU A 16 -8.59 -1.16 0.61
N GLY A 17 -9.16 -0.30 1.42
CA GLY A 17 -9.38 -0.57 2.83
C GLY A 17 -10.64 -1.42 3.06
N SER A 18 -10.86 -1.88 4.30
CA SER A 18 -12.07 -2.60 4.68
C SER A 18 -13.33 -1.73 4.66
N GLU A 19 -13.15 -0.41 4.73
CA GLU A 19 -14.20 0.59 4.76
C GLU A 19 -13.81 1.78 3.87
N TRP A 20 -14.81 2.55 3.42
CA TRP A 20 -14.58 3.70 2.57
C TRP A 20 -13.60 4.73 3.17
N TYR A 21 -13.72 5.01 4.48
CA TYR A 21 -12.83 5.96 5.18
C TYR A 21 -11.43 5.40 5.46
N LYS A 22 -11.18 4.14 5.14
CA LYS A 22 -9.86 3.49 5.20
C LYS A 22 -9.23 3.31 3.81
N THR A 23 -9.91 3.75 2.77
CA THR A 23 -9.45 3.60 1.39
C THR A 23 -8.80 4.89 0.92
N TYR A 24 -7.49 4.84 0.65
CA TYR A 24 -6.77 5.94 0.02
C TYR A 24 -7.36 6.24 -1.37
N PRO A 25 -7.48 7.50 -1.80
CA PRO A 25 -8.11 7.86 -3.06
C PRO A 25 -7.59 7.05 -4.24
N LEU A 26 -8.50 6.44 -5.02
CA LEU A 26 -8.18 5.44 -6.04
C LEU A 26 -7.21 5.95 -7.11
N GLU A 27 -7.40 7.21 -7.54
CA GLU A 27 -6.51 7.85 -8.53
C GLU A 27 -5.09 8.07 -7.97
N LYS A 28 -4.98 8.42 -6.68
CA LYS A 28 -3.68 8.57 -6.02
C LYS A 28 -3.02 7.21 -5.79
N MET A 29 -3.80 6.17 -5.46
CA MET A 29 -3.31 4.79 -5.37
C MET A 29 -2.75 4.32 -6.71
N ALA A 30 -3.43 4.59 -7.82
CA ALA A 30 -2.94 4.27 -9.15
C ALA A 30 -1.60 4.97 -9.47
N LYS A 31 -1.40 6.21 -9.01
CA LYS A 31 -0.11 6.90 -9.17
C LYS A 31 1.02 6.24 -8.37
N ILE A 32 0.73 5.69 -7.19
CA ILE A 32 1.71 4.92 -6.40
C ILE A 32 2.07 3.63 -7.13
N ILE A 33 1.08 2.94 -7.72
CA ILE A 33 1.31 1.73 -8.53
C ILE A 33 2.18 2.07 -9.75
N ASP A 34 1.81 3.10 -10.51
CA ASP A 34 2.57 3.54 -11.68
C ASP A 34 4.03 3.88 -11.33
N PHE A 35 4.23 4.60 -10.23
CA PHE A 35 5.56 4.92 -9.70
C PHE A 35 6.35 3.66 -9.36
N THR A 36 5.73 2.70 -8.66
CA THR A 36 6.38 1.44 -8.28
C THR A 36 6.83 0.65 -9.51
N VAL A 37 5.96 0.53 -10.52
CA VAL A 37 6.32 -0.11 -11.79
C VAL A 37 7.46 0.63 -12.49
N GLU A 38 7.47 1.96 -12.45
CA GLU A 38 8.52 2.77 -13.06
C GLU A 38 9.88 2.62 -12.37
N GLN A 39 9.88 2.60 -11.04
CA GLN A 39 11.12 2.48 -10.25
C GLN A 39 11.71 1.07 -10.33
N LEU A 40 10.89 0.02 -10.32
CA LEU A 40 11.33 -1.35 -10.09
C LEU A 40 11.11 -2.30 -11.29
N GLU A 41 10.34 -1.90 -12.31
CA GLU A 41 9.80 -2.81 -13.35
C GLU A 41 9.02 -4.00 -12.76
N ALA A 42 8.49 -3.82 -11.54
CA ALA A 42 7.83 -4.84 -10.77
C ALA A 42 6.59 -5.41 -11.47
N ASP A 43 6.33 -6.68 -11.24
CA ASP A 43 5.04 -7.30 -11.52
C ASP A 43 4.12 -7.10 -10.31
N ILE A 44 2.89 -6.67 -10.56
CA ILE A 44 1.94 -6.19 -9.54
C ILE A 44 0.73 -7.12 -9.47
N ILE A 45 0.30 -7.45 -8.25
CA ILE A 45 -0.99 -8.08 -8.00
C ILE A 45 -1.82 -7.22 -7.05
N PHE A 46 -3.14 -7.26 -7.21
CA PHE A 46 -4.06 -6.55 -6.36
C PHE A 46 -4.66 -7.47 -5.29
N ASN A 47 -4.63 -7.00 -4.05
CA ASN A 47 -5.38 -7.62 -2.97
C ASN A 47 -6.70 -6.85 -2.76
N TYR A 48 -7.81 -7.55 -2.88
CA TYR A 48 -9.17 -7.08 -2.62
C TYR A 48 -10.08 -8.28 -2.31
N ILE A 49 -11.26 -8.03 -1.76
CA ILE A 49 -12.27 -9.09 -1.57
C ILE A 49 -13.27 -9.07 -2.74
N PRO A 50 -14.02 -10.17 -3.00
CA PRO A 50 -14.93 -10.27 -4.16
C PRO A 50 -15.90 -9.11 -4.31
N SER A 51 -16.44 -8.60 -3.20
CA SER A 51 -17.37 -7.45 -3.20
C SER A 51 -16.72 -6.13 -3.62
N GLN A 52 -15.38 -6.04 -3.62
CA GLN A 52 -14.62 -4.84 -3.98
C GLN A 52 -14.09 -4.87 -5.42
N LYS A 53 -14.49 -5.87 -6.22
CA LYS A 53 -13.94 -6.07 -7.57
C LYS A 53 -14.14 -4.86 -8.50
N GLU A 54 -15.27 -4.19 -8.41
CA GLU A 54 -15.57 -3.01 -9.24
C GLU A 54 -14.63 -1.84 -8.91
N GLU A 55 -14.41 -1.59 -7.61
CA GLU A 55 -13.47 -0.56 -7.16
C GLU A 55 -12.02 -0.91 -7.53
N ALA A 56 -11.65 -2.16 -7.43
CA ALA A 56 -10.33 -2.65 -7.85
C ALA A 56 -10.11 -2.40 -9.36
N LEU A 57 -11.11 -2.64 -10.19
CA LEU A 57 -11.06 -2.34 -11.62
C LEU A 57 -10.97 -0.83 -11.89
N LYS A 58 -11.58 0.04 -11.06
CA LYS A 58 -11.41 1.49 -11.20
C LYS A 58 -9.95 1.90 -10.96
N VAL A 59 -9.29 1.37 -9.92
CA VAL A 59 -7.86 1.62 -9.69
C VAL A 59 -7.05 1.20 -10.92
N PHE A 60 -7.29 0.00 -11.45
CA PHE A 60 -6.63 -0.48 -12.67
C PHE A 60 -6.86 0.47 -13.86
N HIS A 61 -8.06 1.00 -14.03
CA HIS A 61 -8.36 1.94 -15.12
C HIS A 61 -7.64 3.28 -14.98
N PHE A 62 -7.39 3.75 -13.77
CA PHE A 62 -6.60 4.96 -13.52
C PHE A 62 -5.11 4.77 -13.77
N CYS A 63 -4.58 3.54 -13.76
CA CYS A 63 -3.18 3.30 -14.08
C CYS A 63 -2.86 3.63 -15.54
N THR A 64 -1.63 4.04 -15.79
CA THR A 64 -1.13 4.37 -17.13
C THR A 64 -1.09 3.14 -18.03
N LEU A 65 -1.49 3.26 -19.31
CA LEU A 65 -1.65 2.14 -20.25
C LEU A 65 -0.42 1.22 -20.37
N ASN A 66 0.79 1.77 -20.42
CA ASN A 66 2.01 0.98 -20.51
C ASN A 66 2.35 0.25 -19.20
N LYS A 67 1.91 0.77 -18.04
CA LYS A 67 2.11 0.15 -16.72
C LYS A 67 1.10 -0.97 -16.46
N LYS A 68 -0.09 -0.91 -17.03
CA LYS A 68 -1.14 -1.95 -16.92
C LYS A 68 -0.67 -3.34 -17.31
N LYS A 69 0.30 -3.45 -18.23
CA LYS A 69 0.91 -4.73 -18.64
C LYS A 69 1.65 -5.46 -17.53
N LYS A 70 1.95 -4.75 -16.44
CA LYS A 70 2.61 -5.27 -15.25
C LYS A 70 1.64 -5.66 -14.15
N ILE A 71 0.34 -5.41 -14.33
CA ILE A 71 -0.69 -5.67 -13.33
C ILE A 71 -1.42 -6.96 -13.72
N HIS A 72 -1.27 -7.99 -12.89
CA HIS A 72 -1.83 -9.32 -13.12
C HIS A 72 -3.18 -9.46 -12.41
N LEU A 73 -4.26 -9.04 -13.07
CA LEU A 73 -5.63 -9.11 -12.53
C LEU A 73 -6.18 -10.54 -12.43
N ASP A 74 -5.59 -11.47 -13.15
CA ASP A 74 -5.92 -12.90 -13.15
C ASP A 74 -5.33 -13.65 -11.94
N LEU A 75 -4.32 -13.07 -11.30
CA LEU A 75 -3.73 -13.61 -10.08
C LEU A 75 -4.54 -13.13 -8.86
N TYR A 76 -5.59 -13.85 -8.58
CA TYR A 76 -6.47 -13.60 -7.44
C TYR A 76 -6.58 -14.86 -6.58
N SER A 77 -6.56 -14.67 -5.26
CA SER A 77 -6.69 -15.78 -4.32
C SER A 77 -7.99 -15.68 -3.52
N GLU A 78 -8.79 -16.74 -3.54
CA GLU A 78 -10.01 -16.85 -2.75
C GLU A 78 -9.72 -17.56 -1.42
N GLY A 79 -10.01 -16.87 -0.32
CA GLY A 79 -9.82 -17.41 1.03
C GLY A 79 -8.42 -17.14 1.63
N LEU A 80 -8.34 -17.30 2.95
CA LEU A 80 -7.18 -16.89 3.73
C LEU A 80 -5.91 -17.69 3.39
N ARG A 81 -5.99 -19.02 3.28
CA ARG A 81 -4.79 -19.85 3.05
C ARG A 81 -4.17 -19.60 1.66
N PRO A 82 -4.91 -19.61 0.54
CA PRO A 82 -4.36 -19.23 -0.75
C PRO A 82 -3.80 -17.81 -0.76
N PHE A 83 -4.46 -16.86 -0.09
CA PHE A 83 -3.96 -15.50 0.06
C PHE A 83 -2.59 -15.46 0.76
N LEU A 84 -2.44 -16.15 1.90
CA LEU A 84 -1.17 -16.22 2.62
C LEU A 84 -0.06 -16.90 1.78
N ALA A 85 -0.40 -17.95 1.03
CA ALA A 85 0.53 -18.62 0.14
C ALA A 85 1.00 -17.68 -1.00
N LEU A 86 0.08 -16.91 -1.59
CA LEU A 86 0.42 -15.92 -2.61
C LEU A 86 1.25 -14.77 -2.03
N LEU A 87 0.84 -14.24 -0.88
CA LEU A 87 1.53 -13.15 -0.18
C LEU A 87 2.96 -13.54 0.20
N SER A 88 3.20 -14.78 0.63
CA SER A 88 4.54 -15.27 0.97
C SER A 88 5.51 -15.35 -0.22
N GLN A 89 5.01 -15.28 -1.46
CA GLN A 89 5.82 -15.21 -2.67
C GLN A 89 6.10 -13.77 -3.12
N CYS A 90 5.46 -12.79 -2.47
CA CYS A 90 5.67 -11.38 -2.79
C CYS A 90 6.93 -10.86 -2.09
N ASP A 91 7.60 -9.93 -2.75
CA ASP A 91 8.77 -9.25 -2.20
C ASP A 91 8.38 -8.08 -1.29
N MET A 92 7.16 -7.59 -1.41
CA MET A 92 6.63 -6.48 -0.61
C MET A 92 5.11 -6.42 -0.71
N LEU A 93 4.48 -5.86 0.33
CA LEU A 93 3.10 -5.39 0.28
C LEU A 93 3.06 -3.87 0.45
N ILE A 94 2.40 -3.19 -0.48
CA ILE A 94 2.18 -1.74 -0.44
C ILE A 94 0.68 -1.47 -0.43
N GLY A 95 0.20 -0.53 0.39
CA GLY A 95 -1.20 -0.10 0.30
C GLY A 95 -1.84 0.33 1.60
N ASN A 96 -3.17 0.27 1.65
CA ASN A 96 -3.94 0.69 2.81
C ASN A 96 -3.65 -0.20 4.02
N GLU A 97 -3.65 0.40 5.21
CA GLU A 97 -3.53 -0.33 6.47
C GLU A 97 -4.65 -1.37 6.62
N GLY A 98 -4.39 -2.46 7.33
CA GLY A 98 -5.38 -3.49 7.61
C GLY A 98 -4.80 -4.88 7.79
N GLY A 99 -5.68 -5.89 7.80
CA GLY A 99 -5.31 -7.28 8.07
C GLY A 99 -4.25 -7.83 7.12
N ALA A 100 -4.28 -7.45 5.83
CA ALA A 100 -3.29 -7.88 4.85
C ALA A 100 -1.87 -7.41 5.21
N VAL A 101 -1.71 -6.17 5.66
CA VAL A 101 -0.44 -5.61 6.14
C VAL A 101 0.09 -6.40 7.34
N ASN A 102 -0.76 -6.69 8.33
CA ASN A 102 -0.34 -7.44 9.50
C ASN A 102 0.04 -8.90 9.17
N MET A 103 -0.66 -9.51 8.20
CA MET A 103 -0.31 -10.84 7.70
C MET A 103 1.01 -10.84 6.92
N ALA A 104 1.29 -9.79 6.14
CA ALA A 104 2.58 -9.62 5.46
C ALA A 104 3.73 -9.57 6.47
N LYS A 105 3.59 -8.72 7.51
CA LYS A 105 4.57 -8.62 8.60
C LYS A 105 4.79 -9.96 9.31
N ALA A 106 3.72 -10.72 9.58
CA ALA A 106 3.80 -12.05 10.19
C ALA A 106 4.51 -13.08 9.30
N LEU A 107 4.51 -12.89 7.99
CA LEU A 107 5.22 -13.70 7.00
C LEU A 107 6.63 -13.18 6.69
N ASN A 108 7.11 -12.14 7.38
CA ASN A 108 8.34 -11.42 7.08
C ASN A 108 8.39 -10.85 5.64
N VAL A 109 7.24 -10.47 5.11
CA VAL A 109 7.14 -9.75 3.84
C VAL A 109 7.15 -8.25 4.17
N PRO A 110 8.11 -7.47 3.68
CA PRO A 110 8.23 -6.05 3.92
C PRO A 110 6.95 -5.29 3.55
N THR A 111 6.64 -4.24 4.31
CA THR A 111 5.41 -3.47 4.11
C THR A 111 5.63 -1.97 4.02
N PHE A 112 4.92 -1.32 3.10
CA PHE A 112 4.73 0.13 3.10
C PHE A 112 3.24 0.43 3.19
N SER A 113 2.78 0.87 4.37
CA SER A 113 1.35 1.01 4.66
C SER A 113 0.90 2.46 4.79
N LEU A 114 -0.24 2.77 4.20
CA LEU A 114 -0.91 4.06 4.27
C LEU A 114 -2.04 3.97 5.28
N PHE A 115 -1.89 4.64 6.41
CA PHE A 115 -2.92 4.71 7.42
C PHE A 115 -4.00 5.73 7.04
N SER A 116 -5.24 5.35 7.24
CA SER A 116 -6.34 6.32 7.21
C SER A 116 -6.12 7.40 8.26
N PRO A 117 -6.41 8.67 7.97
CA PRO A 117 -6.31 9.75 8.95
C PRO A 117 -7.10 9.51 10.24
N SER A 118 -8.18 8.73 10.16
CA SER A 118 -9.07 8.46 11.30
C SER A 118 -8.73 7.21 12.11
N VAL A 119 -7.74 6.43 11.69
CA VAL A 119 -7.32 5.21 12.40
C VAL A 119 -6.21 5.55 13.37
N ASP A 120 -6.32 5.05 14.60
CA ASP A 120 -5.26 5.22 15.60
C ASP A 120 -4.04 4.37 15.22
N LYS A 121 -2.99 5.05 14.76
CA LYS A 121 -1.74 4.42 14.36
C LYS A 121 -1.08 3.66 15.52
N GLU A 122 -1.10 4.22 16.72
CA GLU A 122 -0.43 3.66 17.89
C GLU A 122 -1.01 2.28 18.27
N THR A 123 -2.31 2.09 18.07
CA THR A 123 -2.98 0.81 18.31
C THR A 123 -2.69 -0.23 17.21
N TRP A 124 -2.55 0.20 15.95
CA TRP A 124 -2.52 -0.72 14.81
C TRP A 124 -1.16 -0.89 14.14
N GLN A 125 -0.17 -0.03 14.47
CA GLN A 125 1.19 -0.20 13.97
C GLN A 125 1.94 -1.26 14.78
N ILE A 126 1.86 -2.50 14.36
CA ILE A 126 2.64 -3.60 14.95
C ILE A 126 3.85 -3.91 14.09
N PHE A 127 4.96 -4.31 14.73
CA PHE A 127 6.22 -4.70 14.05
C PHE A 127 6.82 -3.63 13.11
N GLU A 128 6.57 -2.35 13.40
CA GLU A 128 7.25 -1.26 12.69
C GLU A 128 8.73 -1.23 13.09
N ASN A 129 9.62 -1.08 12.10
CA ASN A 129 11.07 -1.02 12.33
C ASN A 129 11.79 -0.01 11.42
N GLU A 130 11.03 0.85 10.73
CA GLU A 130 11.52 1.93 9.86
C GLU A 130 12.31 1.47 8.62
N ILE A 131 12.61 0.20 8.49
CA ILE A 131 13.34 -0.39 7.36
C ILE A 131 12.45 -1.37 6.59
N GLU A 132 12.02 -2.46 7.22
CA GLU A 132 11.21 -3.48 6.56
C GLU A 132 9.72 -3.15 6.60
N ASN A 133 9.26 -2.57 7.71
CA ASN A 133 7.85 -2.26 7.93
C ASN A 133 7.68 -0.76 8.21
N VAL A 134 7.27 -0.05 7.18
CA VAL A 134 7.08 1.40 7.22
C VAL A 134 5.60 1.74 7.10
N SER A 135 5.13 2.63 7.95
CA SER A 135 3.78 3.18 7.87
C SER A 135 3.79 4.70 7.79
N ILE A 136 2.89 5.24 7.00
CA ILE A 136 2.68 6.67 6.87
C ILE A 136 1.32 7.03 7.45
N HIS A 137 1.32 7.97 8.40
CA HIS A 137 0.10 8.51 8.99
C HIS A 137 0.11 10.04 8.94
N LEU A 138 -1.06 10.64 8.73
CA LEU A 138 -1.19 12.10 8.64
C LEU A 138 -0.76 12.80 9.94
N LYS A 139 -0.98 12.19 11.10
CA LYS A 139 -0.55 12.70 12.40
C LYS A 139 0.96 12.94 12.48
N ASP A 140 1.75 12.12 11.78
CA ASP A 140 3.22 12.28 11.74
C ASP A 140 3.66 13.44 10.85
N LEU A 141 2.80 13.85 9.92
CA LEU A 141 3.05 14.92 8.95
C LEU A 141 2.45 16.25 9.38
N LYS A 142 1.26 16.20 10.00
CA LYS A 142 0.43 17.37 10.37
C LYS A 142 -0.24 17.14 11.73
N PRO A 143 0.54 17.08 12.83
CA PRO A 143 0.00 16.80 14.19
C PRO A 143 -1.00 17.85 14.65
N GLU A 144 -0.93 19.09 14.14
CA GLU A 144 -1.84 20.18 14.48
C GLU A 144 -3.31 19.87 14.14
N ILE A 145 -3.58 19.06 13.13
CA ILE A 145 -4.94 18.64 12.75
C ILE A 145 -5.57 17.85 13.92
N TYR A 146 -4.79 16.98 14.56
CA TYR A 146 -5.24 16.10 15.64
C TYR A 146 -5.32 16.79 17.00
N GLN A 147 -4.72 17.97 17.11
CA GLN A 147 -4.88 18.85 18.29
C GLN A 147 -6.18 19.67 18.21
N GLN A 148 -6.66 19.95 17.01
CA GLN A 148 -7.82 20.80 16.75
C GLN A 148 -9.14 20.03 16.58
N HIS A 149 -9.07 18.74 16.21
CA HIS A 149 -10.22 17.93 15.86
C HIS A 149 -10.19 16.57 16.52
N ASP A 150 -11.35 16.08 16.95
CA ASP A 150 -11.51 14.73 17.47
C ASP A 150 -11.55 13.67 16.35
N ALA A 151 -11.44 12.41 16.77
CA ALA A 151 -11.41 11.27 15.84
C ALA A 151 -12.71 11.15 15.01
N LYS A 152 -13.87 11.55 15.56
CA LYS A 152 -15.15 11.51 14.85
C LYS A 152 -15.15 12.54 13.72
N PHE A 153 -14.75 13.76 14.01
CA PHE A 153 -14.66 14.83 13.00
C PHE A 153 -13.69 14.46 11.89
N ILE A 154 -12.52 13.91 12.21
CA ILE A 154 -11.53 13.45 11.23
C ILE A 154 -12.11 12.33 10.36
N LYS A 155 -12.83 11.38 10.95
CA LYS A 155 -13.47 10.28 10.22
C LYS A 155 -14.53 10.78 9.24
N GLU A 156 -15.39 11.69 9.66
CA GLU A 156 -16.44 12.29 8.82
C GLU A 156 -15.86 13.11 7.65
N ASN A 157 -14.63 13.62 7.81
CA ASN A 157 -13.93 14.44 6.81
C ASN A 157 -12.72 13.71 6.18
N THR A 158 -12.68 12.39 6.21
CA THR A 158 -11.51 11.58 5.81
C THR A 158 -11.01 11.90 4.41
N PHE A 159 -11.90 12.12 3.42
CA PHE A 159 -11.47 12.45 2.04
C PHE A 159 -10.67 13.76 1.98
N LYS A 160 -11.13 14.80 2.70
CA LYS A 160 -10.38 16.04 2.81
C LYS A 160 -8.98 15.79 3.40
N TYR A 161 -8.91 14.98 4.44
CA TYR A 161 -7.64 14.70 5.11
C TYR A 161 -6.73 13.75 4.32
N PHE A 162 -7.25 12.90 3.45
CA PHE A 162 -6.42 12.19 2.49
C PHE A 162 -5.79 13.12 1.44
N ASP A 163 -6.41 14.26 1.13
CA ASP A 163 -5.82 15.26 0.26
C ASP A 163 -4.65 16.00 0.92
N GLU A 164 -4.62 16.04 2.25
CA GLU A 164 -3.50 16.57 3.03
C GLU A 164 -2.23 15.69 3.05
N TYR A 165 -2.31 14.45 2.50
CA TYR A 165 -1.12 13.65 2.23
C TYR A 165 -0.50 14.12 0.91
N PRO A 166 0.65 14.80 0.93
CA PRO A 166 1.33 15.19 -0.31
C PRO A 166 1.79 13.93 -1.04
N LEU A 167 1.29 13.71 -2.25
CA LEU A 167 1.65 12.51 -3.03
C LEU A 167 3.17 12.43 -3.24
N GLU A 168 3.79 13.55 -3.54
CA GLU A 168 5.24 13.67 -3.76
C GLU A 168 6.03 13.15 -2.55
N LEU A 169 5.63 13.53 -1.35
CA LEU A 169 6.27 13.05 -0.12
C LEU A 169 6.08 11.53 0.08
N LEU A 170 4.89 11.00 -0.26
CA LEU A 170 4.66 9.56 -0.20
C LEU A 170 5.57 8.82 -1.18
N LEU A 171 5.73 9.33 -2.40
CA LEU A 171 6.60 8.74 -3.42
C LEU A 171 8.07 8.82 -3.03
N GLU A 172 8.53 9.92 -2.41
CA GLU A 172 9.89 10.05 -1.88
C GLU A 172 10.16 9.03 -0.77
N LYS A 173 9.22 8.90 0.19
CA LYS A 173 9.34 7.91 1.28
C LYS A 173 9.32 6.48 0.74
N LEU A 174 8.49 6.18 -0.25
CA LEU A 174 8.44 4.87 -0.89
C LEU A 174 9.74 4.57 -1.64
N LYS A 175 10.29 5.55 -2.36
CA LYS A 175 11.59 5.42 -3.02
C LYS A 175 12.70 5.11 -2.03
N LYS A 176 12.76 5.86 -0.92
CA LYS A 176 13.71 5.59 0.16
C LYS A 176 13.55 4.18 0.70
N HIS A 177 12.31 3.73 0.92
CA HIS A 177 12.03 2.38 1.39
C HIS A 177 12.56 1.30 0.42
N PHE A 178 12.43 1.50 -0.90
CA PHE A 178 13.05 0.60 -1.89
C PHE A 178 14.57 0.58 -1.77
N GLU A 179 15.19 1.74 -1.58
CA GLU A 179 16.63 1.86 -1.41
C GLU A 179 17.11 1.16 -0.12
N ASP A 180 16.45 1.39 1.01
CA ASP A 180 16.75 0.78 2.31
C ASP A 180 16.63 -0.77 2.27
N LEU A 181 15.72 -1.31 1.47
CA LEU A 181 15.54 -2.75 1.27
C LEU A 181 16.42 -3.33 0.14
N ASN A 182 17.26 -2.53 -0.51
CA ASN A 182 18.03 -2.93 -1.69
C ASN A 182 17.16 -3.47 -2.85
N VAL A 183 15.92 -3.02 -2.96
CA VAL A 183 15.03 -3.37 -4.06
C VAL A 183 15.41 -2.55 -5.29
N SER A 184 15.89 -3.18 -6.33
CA SER A 184 16.28 -2.51 -7.57
C SER A 184 15.68 -3.20 -8.80
N LYS A 185 15.69 -2.49 -9.94
CA LYS A 185 15.35 -3.11 -11.23
C LYS A 185 16.24 -4.33 -11.47
N ALA A 186 15.63 -5.41 -11.96
CA ALA A 186 16.40 -6.53 -12.50
C ALA A 186 17.29 -6.01 -13.64
N LYS A 187 18.60 -6.31 -13.56
CA LYS A 187 19.56 -5.95 -14.61
C LYS A 187 19.36 -6.77 -15.84
#